data_c279f79c826c46958ec8035b0dcfebbe
#
_entry.id   c279f79c826c46958ec8035b0dcfebbe
#
_cell.length_a   1.000
_cell.length_b   1.000
_cell.length_c   1.000
_cell.angle_alpha   90.00
_cell.angle_beta   90.00
_cell.angle_gamma   90.00
#
_symmetry.space_group_name_H-M   'P 1'
#
loop_
_entity.id
_entity.type
_entity.pdbx_description
1 polymer ?
#
loop_
_entity_poly.entity_id
_entity_poly.type
_entity_poly.pdbx_seq_one_letter_code
_entity_poly.pdbx_strand_id
1 'polypeptide(L)'
;MNALDRENRYIRKWRPAATRGDSMAMSNVAAAYRILGKSRLAAKWYKRAADSGDGDAKTDWGYCLQHGGGVRKDERAAERTYRSAIASECITEYDREEAMYHLAVLLLGRQSASSRRAATKLLRVANADGDYPQAQALLLIVESAEVRNICNCRRHL
;
A
#
# COMPACT_ATOMS: atom_id res chain seq x y z
N MET A 1 18.90 26.42 -0.21
CA MET A 1 19.09 24.98 0.04
C MET A 1 18.13 24.23 -0.87
N ASN A 2 18.60 23.46 -1.82
CA ASN A 2 17.76 22.74 -2.77
C ASN A 2 17.13 21.47 -2.12
N ALA A 3 16.14 20.87 -2.80
CA ALA A 3 15.45 19.66 -2.30
C ALA A 3 16.42 18.49 -2.07
N LEU A 4 17.40 18.33 -2.96
CA LEU A 4 18.43 17.26 -2.89
C LEU A 4 19.27 17.38 -1.62
N ASP A 5 19.67 18.60 -1.24
CA ASP A 5 20.47 18.83 -0.03
C ASP A 5 19.67 18.55 1.23
N ARG A 6 18.37 18.85 1.21
CA ARG A 6 17.44 18.58 2.31
C ARG A 6 17.31 17.06 2.54
N GLU A 7 17.06 16.30 1.49
CA GLU A 7 16.89 14.85 1.57
C GLU A 7 18.20 14.14 1.97
N ASN A 8 19.34 14.58 1.44
CA ASN A 8 20.64 14.03 1.84
C ASN A 8 20.95 14.32 3.33
N ARG A 9 20.53 15.48 3.86
CA ARG A 9 20.64 15.82 5.29
C ARG A 9 19.73 14.95 6.12
N TYR A 10 18.49 14.70 5.64
CA TYR A 10 17.52 13.85 6.28
C TYR A 10 18.02 12.40 6.41
N ILE A 11 18.57 11.83 5.33
CA ILE A 11 19.20 10.50 5.35
C ILE A 11 20.34 10.46 6.37
N ARG A 12 21.23 11.46 6.39
CA ARG A 12 22.33 11.51 7.37
C ARG A 12 21.85 11.53 8.81
N LYS A 13 20.74 12.20 9.08
CA LYS A 13 20.12 12.27 10.41
C LYS A 13 19.61 10.90 10.87
N TRP A 14 18.87 10.19 10.02
CA TRP A 14 18.16 8.98 10.43
C TRP A 14 18.94 7.68 10.22
N ARG A 15 19.90 7.66 9.31
CA ARG A 15 20.68 6.47 8.98
C ARG A 15 21.36 5.79 10.18
N PRO A 16 21.93 6.49 11.17
CA PRO A 16 22.53 5.82 12.33
C PRO A 16 21.52 5.02 13.17
N ALA A 17 20.31 5.56 13.40
CA ALA A 17 19.24 4.85 14.08
C ALA A 17 18.73 3.67 13.24
N ALA A 18 18.49 3.88 11.95
CA ALA A 18 18.06 2.86 11.01
C ALA A 18 19.05 1.66 10.94
N THR A 19 20.35 1.92 11.00
CA THR A 19 21.36 0.84 11.01
C THR A 19 21.35 0.04 12.31
N ARG A 20 20.95 0.63 13.44
CA ARG A 20 20.78 -0.04 14.73
C ARG A 20 19.49 -0.82 14.88
N GLY A 21 18.58 -0.75 13.91
CA GLY A 21 17.36 -1.54 13.93
C GLY A 21 16.06 -0.76 14.21
N ASP A 22 16.13 0.57 14.32
CA ASP A 22 14.94 1.42 14.49
C ASP A 22 14.10 1.40 13.21
N SER A 23 12.89 0.83 13.26
CA SER A 23 12.02 0.64 12.10
C SER A 23 11.52 1.97 11.54
N MET A 24 11.14 2.91 12.40
CA MET A 24 10.72 4.25 11.98
C MET A 24 11.85 4.98 11.26
N ALA A 25 13.09 4.89 11.77
CA ALA A 25 14.24 5.47 11.12
C ALA A 25 14.53 4.80 9.75
N MET A 26 14.32 3.48 9.64
CA MET A 26 14.42 2.77 8.36
C MET A 26 13.41 3.28 7.34
N SER A 27 12.13 3.44 7.73
CA SER A 27 11.06 3.96 6.88
C SER A 27 11.34 5.40 6.45
N ASN A 28 11.84 6.25 7.37
CA ASN A 28 12.26 7.61 7.05
C ASN A 28 13.41 7.66 6.02
N VAL A 29 14.41 6.80 6.15
CA VAL A 29 15.51 6.68 5.19
C VAL A 29 15.01 6.15 3.85
N ALA A 30 14.08 5.19 3.84
CA ALA A 30 13.45 4.66 2.64
C ALA A 30 12.67 5.75 1.88
N ALA A 31 11.84 6.50 2.57
CA ALA A 31 11.07 7.62 2.01
C ALA A 31 11.99 8.67 1.36
N ALA A 32 13.07 9.06 2.05
CA ALA A 32 14.05 9.99 1.50
C ALA A 32 14.73 9.43 0.22
N TYR A 33 15.09 8.15 0.18
CA TYR A 33 15.62 7.53 -1.04
C TYR A 33 14.59 7.49 -2.16
N ARG A 34 13.31 7.28 -1.85
CA ARG A 34 12.21 7.31 -2.84
C ARG A 34 12.09 8.70 -3.47
N ILE A 35 12.11 9.76 -2.66
CA ILE A 35 12.08 11.15 -3.14
C ILE A 35 13.28 11.47 -4.04
N LEU A 36 14.47 10.92 -3.73
CA LEU A 36 15.68 11.06 -4.54
C LEU A 36 15.69 10.19 -5.81
N GLY A 37 14.61 9.45 -6.12
CA GLY A 37 14.54 8.54 -7.25
C GLY A 37 15.40 7.28 -7.11
N LYS A 38 15.98 7.04 -5.92
CA LYS A 38 16.82 5.87 -5.63
C LYS A 38 15.99 4.66 -5.20
N SER A 39 15.07 4.22 -6.06
CA SER A 39 14.03 3.23 -5.74
C SER A 39 14.59 1.91 -5.19
N ARG A 40 15.74 1.41 -5.70
CA ARG A 40 16.36 0.18 -5.18
C ARG A 40 16.80 0.32 -3.71
N LEU A 41 17.33 1.48 -3.33
CA LEU A 41 17.72 1.75 -1.95
C LEU A 41 16.49 1.93 -1.05
N ALA A 42 15.46 2.63 -1.53
CA ALA A 42 14.19 2.76 -0.84
C ALA A 42 13.58 1.39 -0.53
N ALA A 43 13.42 0.54 -1.55
CA ALA A 43 12.87 -0.80 -1.40
C ALA A 43 13.66 -1.67 -0.41
N LYS A 44 14.99 -1.57 -0.41
CA LYS A 44 15.83 -2.29 0.56
C LYS A 44 15.55 -1.87 2.00
N TRP A 45 15.34 -0.59 2.25
CA TRP A 45 15.07 -0.07 3.59
C TRP A 45 13.64 -0.36 4.02
N TYR A 46 12.63 -0.22 3.14
CA TYR A 46 11.25 -0.62 3.43
C TYR A 46 11.15 -2.11 3.75
N LYS A 47 11.81 -2.96 2.95
CA LYS A 47 11.85 -4.40 3.26
C LYS A 47 12.43 -4.67 4.65
N ARG A 48 13.53 -4.02 5.00
CA ARG A 48 14.18 -4.21 6.29
C ARG A 48 13.29 -3.76 7.46
N ALA A 49 12.58 -2.64 7.32
CA ALA A 49 11.62 -2.18 8.30
C ALA A 49 10.42 -3.14 8.42
N ALA A 50 9.87 -3.59 7.29
CA ALA A 50 8.79 -4.58 7.26
C ALA A 50 9.17 -5.91 7.92
N ASP A 51 10.41 -6.39 7.68
CA ASP A 51 10.95 -7.61 8.30
C ASP A 51 11.11 -7.47 9.83
N SER A 52 11.25 -6.24 10.36
CA SER A 52 11.27 -5.98 11.81
C SER A 52 9.89 -5.92 12.47
N GLY A 53 8.82 -6.14 11.71
CA GLY A 53 7.45 -6.21 12.22
C GLY A 53 6.62 -4.93 12.07
N ASP A 54 7.21 -3.85 11.57
CA ASP A 54 6.56 -2.56 11.35
C ASP A 54 5.45 -2.67 10.29
N GLY A 55 4.21 -2.38 10.71
CA GLY A 55 3.02 -2.50 9.86
C GLY A 55 2.97 -1.45 8.74
N ASP A 56 3.36 -0.22 9.05
CA ASP A 56 3.40 0.88 8.08
C ASP A 56 4.43 0.57 6.99
N ALA A 57 5.62 0.10 7.38
CA ALA A 57 6.64 -0.34 6.43
C ALA A 57 6.23 -1.54 5.58
N LYS A 58 5.38 -2.45 6.09
CA LYS A 58 4.79 -3.52 5.28
C LYS A 58 3.89 -2.96 4.18
N THR A 59 3.13 -1.90 4.45
CA THR A 59 2.31 -1.23 3.43
C THR A 59 3.18 -0.67 2.32
N ASP A 60 4.21 0.09 2.65
CA ASP A 60 5.19 0.62 1.69
C ASP A 60 5.94 -0.47 0.91
N TRP A 61 6.34 -1.56 1.59
CA TRP A 61 6.98 -2.71 0.95
C TRP A 61 6.04 -3.43 -0.01
N GLY A 62 4.77 -3.60 0.37
CA GLY A 62 3.72 -4.12 -0.49
C GLY A 62 3.56 -3.28 -1.77
N TYR A 63 3.60 -1.96 -1.64
CA TYR A 63 3.57 -1.04 -2.77
C TYR A 63 4.78 -1.22 -3.71
N CYS A 64 5.99 -1.37 -3.15
CA CYS A 64 7.19 -1.64 -3.95
C CYS A 64 7.05 -2.94 -4.76
N LEU A 65 6.51 -4.00 -4.16
CA LEU A 65 6.28 -5.29 -4.81
C LEU A 65 5.19 -5.22 -5.89
N GLN A 66 4.11 -4.50 -5.63
CA GLN A 66 2.98 -4.35 -6.56
C GLN A 66 3.39 -3.62 -7.84
N HIS A 67 4.17 -2.56 -7.72
CA HIS A 67 4.54 -1.69 -8.83
C HIS A 67 5.93 -1.96 -9.42
N GLY A 68 6.73 -2.80 -8.79
CA GLY A 68 8.12 -3.01 -9.19
C GLY A 68 9.03 -1.84 -8.81
N GLY A 69 8.70 -1.12 -7.74
CA GLY A 69 9.43 0.05 -7.25
C GLY A 69 10.80 -0.30 -6.66
N GLY A 70 11.81 -0.46 -7.49
CA GLY A 70 13.17 -0.84 -7.08
C GLY A 70 13.41 -2.33 -6.87
N VAL A 71 12.39 -3.16 -7.07
CA VAL A 71 12.42 -4.63 -7.02
C VAL A 71 11.63 -5.19 -8.19
N ARG A 72 11.77 -6.49 -8.44
CA ARG A 72 10.92 -7.16 -9.42
C ARG A 72 9.47 -7.14 -8.94
N LYS A 73 8.54 -6.79 -9.82
CA LYS A 73 7.10 -6.84 -9.55
C LYS A 73 6.68 -8.27 -9.17
N ASP A 74 5.97 -8.39 -8.05
CA ASP A 74 5.39 -9.64 -7.56
C ASP A 74 4.07 -9.35 -6.83
N GLU A 75 2.96 -9.44 -7.57
CA GLU A 75 1.61 -9.18 -7.04
C GLU A 75 1.18 -10.18 -5.96
N ARG A 76 1.66 -11.44 -6.04
CA ARG A 76 1.35 -12.45 -5.01
C ARG A 76 2.07 -12.14 -3.70
N ALA A 77 3.33 -11.71 -3.78
CA ALA A 77 4.05 -11.25 -2.61
C ALA A 77 3.44 -9.98 -2.04
N ALA A 78 3.07 -9.00 -2.88
CA ALA A 78 2.37 -7.78 -2.48
C ALA A 78 1.08 -8.10 -1.71
N GLU A 79 0.24 -9.00 -2.23
CA GLU A 79 -0.98 -9.43 -1.55
C GLU A 79 -0.72 -9.99 -0.15
N ARG A 80 0.26 -10.90 -0.03
CA ARG A 80 0.63 -11.46 1.30
C ARG A 80 1.10 -10.37 2.25
N THR A 81 1.88 -9.43 1.74
CA THR A 81 2.44 -8.32 2.52
C THR A 81 1.34 -7.38 3.02
N TYR A 82 0.39 -6.99 2.15
CA TYR A 82 -0.76 -6.16 2.58
C TYR A 82 -1.63 -6.88 3.61
N ARG A 83 -1.91 -8.16 3.43
CA ARG A 83 -2.65 -8.95 4.44
C ARG A 83 -1.92 -8.98 5.79
N SER A 84 -0.60 -9.12 5.76
CA SER A 84 0.23 -9.06 6.97
C SER A 84 0.27 -7.67 7.59
N ALA A 85 0.26 -6.60 6.78
CA ALA A 85 0.16 -5.22 7.26
C ALA A 85 -1.17 -5.00 7.99
N ILE A 86 -2.30 -5.32 7.34
CA ILE A 86 -3.65 -5.16 7.89
C ILE A 86 -3.82 -5.90 9.22
N ALA A 87 -3.21 -7.08 9.36
CA ALA A 87 -3.26 -7.89 10.58
C ALA A 87 -2.22 -7.47 11.65
N SER A 88 -1.37 -6.48 11.38
CA SER A 88 -0.35 -6.01 12.32
C SER A 88 -0.99 -5.21 13.45
N GLU A 89 -0.51 -5.42 14.69
CA GLU A 89 -0.85 -4.57 15.82
C GLU A 89 -0.10 -3.23 15.78
N CYS A 90 1.09 -3.25 15.19
CA CYS A 90 1.96 -2.07 15.03
C CYS A 90 1.76 -1.45 13.63
N ILE A 91 0.58 -0.89 13.38
CA ILE A 91 0.24 -0.19 12.13
C ILE A 91 -0.63 1.02 12.48
N THR A 92 -0.40 2.15 11.82
CA THR A 92 -1.28 3.31 11.92
C THR A 92 -2.61 3.03 11.22
N GLU A 93 -3.69 3.71 11.62
CA GLU A 93 -4.99 3.56 10.96
C GLU A 93 -4.89 3.93 9.48
N TYR A 94 -4.23 5.04 9.18
CA TYR A 94 -4.00 5.49 7.81
C TYR A 94 -3.31 4.43 6.93
N ASP A 95 -2.21 3.83 7.40
CA ASP A 95 -1.49 2.80 6.64
C ASP A 95 -2.29 1.49 6.53
N ARG A 96 -3.14 1.20 7.51
CA ARG A 96 -4.09 0.08 7.46
C ARG A 96 -5.12 0.26 6.35
N GLU A 97 -5.71 1.44 6.24
CA GLU A 97 -6.65 1.82 5.17
C GLU A 97 -5.97 1.79 3.80
N GLU A 98 -4.75 2.34 3.72
CA GLU A 98 -3.94 2.30 2.50
C GLU A 98 -3.62 0.86 2.07
N ALA A 99 -3.26 -0.01 3.00
CA ALA A 99 -3.04 -1.43 2.72
C ALA A 99 -4.32 -2.13 2.23
N MET A 100 -5.48 -1.83 2.83
CA MET A 100 -6.78 -2.35 2.39
C MET A 100 -7.12 -1.86 0.98
N TYR A 101 -6.91 -0.58 0.69
CA TYR A 101 -7.11 -0.01 -0.64
C TYR A 101 -6.24 -0.69 -1.70
N HIS A 102 -4.95 -0.80 -1.48
CA HIS A 102 -4.02 -1.45 -2.41
C HIS A 102 -4.33 -2.94 -2.61
N LEU A 103 -4.72 -3.63 -1.55
CA LEU A 103 -5.18 -5.02 -1.64
C LEU A 103 -6.46 -5.13 -2.48
N ALA A 104 -7.40 -4.22 -2.31
CA ALA A 104 -8.62 -4.18 -3.12
C ALA A 104 -8.31 -3.94 -4.61
N VAL A 105 -7.40 -3.03 -4.93
CA VAL A 105 -6.93 -2.80 -6.31
C VAL A 105 -6.36 -4.08 -6.94
N LEU A 106 -5.49 -4.80 -6.21
CA LEU A 106 -4.95 -6.09 -6.67
C LEU A 106 -6.05 -7.15 -6.92
N LEU A 107 -7.03 -7.23 -6.03
CA LEU A 107 -8.13 -8.18 -6.15
C LEU A 107 -9.05 -7.86 -7.33
N LEU A 108 -9.32 -6.57 -7.60
CA LEU A 108 -10.12 -6.13 -8.74
C LEU A 108 -9.44 -6.48 -10.07
N GLY A 109 -8.12 -6.45 -10.15
CA GLY A 109 -7.36 -6.86 -11.33
C GLY A 109 -7.59 -8.31 -11.74
N ARG A 110 -8.08 -9.18 -10.85
CA ARG A 110 -8.34 -10.62 -11.15
C ARG A 110 -9.66 -10.91 -11.84
N GLN A 111 -10.55 -9.92 -11.98
CA GLN A 111 -11.83 -10.00 -12.68
C GLN A 111 -12.79 -11.13 -12.23
N SER A 112 -12.56 -11.76 -11.09
CA SER A 112 -13.44 -12.80 -10.54
C SER A 112 -14.53 -12.18 -9.63
N ALA A 113 -15.72 -12.79 -9.59
CA ALA A 113 -16.81 -12.32 -8.73
C ALA A 113 -16.44 -12.39 -7.23
N SER A 114 -15.69 -13.41 -6.83
CA SER A 114 -15.21 -13.56 -5.44
C SER A 114 -14.19 -12.48 -5.08
N SER A 115 -13.22 -12.21 -5.97
CA SER A 115 -12.24 -11.15 -5.77
C SER A 115 -12.89 -9.77 -5.70
N ARG A 116 -13.89 -9.51 -6.56
CA ARG A 116 -14.65 -8.25 -6.53
C ARG A 116 -15.38 -8.06 -5.21
N ARG A 117 -16.11 -9.07 -4.71
CA ARG A 117 -16.79 -9.01 -3.40
C ARG A 117 -15.80 -8.75 -2.26
N ALA A 118 -14.64 -9.41 -2.28
CA ALA A 118 -13.61 -9.20 -1.27
C ALA A 118 -13.05 -7.77 -1.35
N ALA A 119 -12.79 -7.25 -2.55
CA ALA A 119 -12.34 -5.87 -2.75
C ALA A 119 -13.37 -4.85 -2.25
N THR A 120 -14.66 -5.01 -2.60
CA THR A 120 -15.74 -4.13 -2.12
C THR A 120 -15.80 -4.10 -0.60
N LYS A 121 -15.67 -5.26 0.07
CA LYS A 121 -15.62 -5.33 1.53
C LYS A 121 -14.44 -4.55 2.11
N LEU A 122 -13.25 -4.72 1.54
CA LEU A 122 -12.05 -3.99 1.98
C LEU A 122 -12.22 -2.47 1.82
N LEU A 123 -12.72 -2.02 0.67
CA LEU A 123 -12.95 -0.59 0.41
C LEU A 123 -13.97 0.03 1.35
N ARG A 124 -15.04 -0.70 1.71
CA ARG A 124 -16.02 -0.22 2.70
C ARG A 124 -15.41 -0.08 4.09
N VAL A 125 -14.54 -1.00 4.50
CA VAL A 125 -13.84 -0.91 5.78
C VAL A 125 -12.82 0.23 5.76
N ALA A 126 -12.02 0.34 4.70
CA ALA A 126 -11.04 1.41 4.54
C ALA A 126 -11.64 2.82 4.45
N ASN A 127 -12.94 2.94 4.19
CA ASN A 127 -13.65 4.22 4.14
C ASN A 127 -14.77 4.29 5.19
N ALA A 128 -14.67 3.56 6.28
CA ALA A 128 -15.74 3.49 7.28
C ALA A 128 -16.05 4.86 7.89
N ASP A 129 -15.00 5.65 8.13
CA ASP A 129 -15.12 6.99 8.71
C ASP A 129 -15.24 8.11 7.63
N GLY A 130 -15.18 7.75 6.35
CA GLY A 130 -15.31 8.69 5.22
C GLY A 130 -14.04 9.49 4.91
N ASP A 131 -12.94 9.21 5.59
CA ASP A 131 -11.71 10.00 5.53
C ASP A 131 -10.69 9.49 4.49
N TYR A 132 -11.01 8.42 3.73
CA TYR A 132 -10.15 7.89 2.69
C TYR A 132 -10.75 8.05 1.28
N PRO A 133 -10.60 9.23 0.63
CA PRO A 133 -11.29 9.58 -0.63
C PRO A 133 -11.00 8.62 -1.79
N GLN A 134 -9.80 8.02 -1.84
CA GLN A 134 -9.42 7.08 -2.90
C GLN A 134 -10.23 5.78 -2.80
N ALA A 135 -10.46 5.26 -1.59
CA ALA A 135 -11.30 4.10 -1.36
C ALA A 135 -12.77 4.41 -1.69
N GLN A 136 -13.25 5.58 -1.31
CA GLN A 136 -14.60 6.03 -1.64
C GLN A 136 -14.82 6.12 -3.15
N ALA A 137 -13.92 6.77 -3.88
CA ALA A 137 -14.03 6.91 -5.33
C ALA A 137 -14.02 5.55 -6.04
N LEU A 138 -13.13 4.65 -5.63
CA LEU A 138 -13.05 3.31 -6.21
C LEU A 138 -14.29 2.46 -5.87
N LEU A 139 -14.82 2.57 -4.66
CA LEU A 139 -16.05 1.89 -4.22
C LEU A 139 -17.23 2.30 -5.09
N LEU A 140 -17.43 3.59 -5.33
CA LEU A 140 -18.50 4.11 -6.20
C LEU A 140 -18.40 3.55 -7.64
N ILE A 141 -17.19 3.45 -8.18
CA ILE A 141 -16.94 2.87 -9.51
C ILE A 141 -17.35 1.40 -9.54
N VAL A 142 -16.94 0.62 -8.54
CA VAL A 142 -17.21 -0.82 -8.48
C VAL A 142 -18.72 -1.08 -8.31
N GLU A 143 -19.40 -0.35 -7.42
CA GLU A 143 -20.84 -0.49 -7.18
C GLU A 143 -21.67 -0.04 -8.40
N SER A 144 -21.29 1.04 -9.07
CA SER A 144 -21.97 1.47 -10.30
C SER A 144 -21.84 0.48 -11.46
N ALA A 145 -20.73 -0.25 -11.53
CA ALA A 145 -20.52 -1.31 -12.51
C ALA A 145 -21.40 -2.55 -12.19
N GLU A 146 -21.59 -2.88 -10.92
CA GLU A 146 -22.48 -3.97 -10.49
C GLU A 146 -23.93 -3.68 -10.86
N VAL A 147 -24.42 -2.46 -10.60
CA VAL A 147 -25.78 -2.05 -10.96
C VAL A 147 -26.01 -2.15 -12.48
N ARG A 148 -25.04 -1.69 -13.30
CA ARG A 148 -25.14 -1.81 -14.75
C ARG A 148 -25.21 -3.26 -15.25
N ASN A 149 -24.44 -4.16 -14.65
CA ASN A 149 -24.47 -5.58 -14.99
C ASN A 149 -25.82 -6.24 -14.66
N ILE A 150 -26.42 -5.90 -13.50
CA ILE A 150 -27.74 -6.40 -13.10
C ILE A 150 -28.84 -5.89 -14.05
N CYS A 151 -28.79 -4.62 -14.42
CA CYS A 151 -29.76 -4.03 -15.37
C CYS A 151 -29.66 -4.65 -16.77
N ASN A 152 -28.45 -4.95 -17.24
CA ASN A 152 -28.26 -5.60 -18.54
C ASN A 152 -28.75 -7.07 -18.55
N CYS A 153 -28.53 -7.83 -17.47
CA CYS A 153 -29.05 -9.18 -17.36
C CYS A 153 -30.59 -9.24 -17.37
N ARG A 154 -31.27 -8.22 -16.83
CA ARG A 154 -32.75 -8.16 -16.83
C ARG A 154 -33.37 -7.78 -18.15
N ARG A 155 -32.61 -7.25 -19.11
CA ARG A 155 -33.10 -6.88 -20.46
C ARG A 155 -33.05 -8.04 -21.46
N HIS A 156 -32.45 -9.17 -21.08
CA HIS A 156 -32.30 -10.35 -21.91
C HIS A 156 -33.12 -11.56 -21.41
N LEU A 157 -34.03 -11.33 -20.46
CA LEU A 157 -35.08 -12.25 -20.00
C LEU A 157 -36.44 -11.75 -20.43
#